data_eb5db24903154ec1928c7e429c73750e
#
_entry.id   eb5db24903154ec1928c7e429c73750e
#
_cell.length_a   1.000
_cell.length_b   1.000
_cell.length_c   1.000
_cell.angle_alpha   90.00
_cell.angle_beta   90.00
_cell.angle_gamma   90.00
#
_symmetry.space_group_name_H-M   'P 1'
#
loop_
_entity.id
_entity.type
_entity.pdbx_description
1 polymer ?
#
loop_
_entity_poly.entity_id
_entity_poly.type
_entity_poly.pdbx_seq_one_letter_code
_entity_poly.pdbx_strand_id
1 'polypeptide(L)'
;MNILIKLRRILDRPSRLVIGVVLRYARLFNDQKALVYGMYWLSIGKKPNLKNPTTFNEKINWLKLHDHNPKYHILVDKFAVKDYVTNVIGKEYIIPTLGIWNTFDEIDFDSLPDQFVLKTTNGGGNSGIVICRNKREFDKADARVKLHKSMAYDIYKNMGEWAYKGIKPRIMAETFMEDNTHPQNVDLIDYKFYCFNGNVKFFKIDFDRNTKLSLIHI
;
A
#
# COMPACT_ATOMS: atom_id res chain seq x y z
N MET A 1 25.23 3.91 2.25
CA MET A 1 24.87 5.35 2.40
C MET A 1 25.68 5.95 3.53
N ASN A 2 26.54 6.90 3.24
CA ASN A 2 27.65 7.41 4.06
C ASN A 2 27.11 8.07 5.37
N ILE A 3 27.67 7.72 6.52
CA ILE A 3 27.31 8.26 7.85
C ILE A 3 27.40 9.80 7.88
N LEU A 4 28.36 10.38 7.18
CA LEU A 4 28.54 11.83 7.05
C LEU A 4 27.34 12.52 6.37
N ILE A 5 26.72 11.89 5.37
CA ILE A 5 25.51 12.43 4.70
C ILE A 5 24.30 12.39 5.64
N LYS A 6 24.19 11.34 6.47
CA LYS A 6 23.13 11.26 7.49
C LYS A 6 23.29 12.33 8.56
N LEU A 7 24.53 12.53 9.06
CA LEU A 7 24.83 13.54 10.07
C LEU A 7 24.57 14.96 9.54
N ARG A 8 24.99 15.28 8.33
CA ARG A 8 24.75 16.59 7.69
C ARG A 8 23.24 16.87 7.54
N ARG A 9 22.43 15.89 7.11
CA ARG A 9 20.95 16.02 7.02
C ARG A 9 20.26 16.23 8.37
N ILE A 10 20.87 15.76 9.47
CA ILE A 10 20.37 15.96 10.84
C ILE A 10 20.72 17.37 11.32
N LEU A 11 21.95 17.82 11.08
CA LEU A 11 22.42 19.15 11.46
C LEU A 11 21.67 20.26 10.71
N ASP A 12 21.35 20.04 9.44
CA ASP A 12 20.57 20.99 8.62
C ASP A 12 19.10 21.14 9.09
N ARG A 13 18.57 20.17 9.84
CA ARG A 13 17.20 20.21 10.38
C ARG A 13 17.10 19.50 11.74
N PRO A 14 17.47 20.16 12.84
CA PRO A 14 17.47 19.58 14.19
C PRO A 14 16.08 19.08 14.63
N SER A 15 15.01 19.66 14.08
CA SER A 15 13.64 19.15 14.29
C SER A 15 13.44 17.66 13.90
N ARG A 16 14.24 17.13 12.98
CA ARG A 16 14.16 15.70 12.57
C ARG A 16 14.53 14.75 13.71
N LEU A 17 15.45 15.13 14.58
CA LEU A 17 15.78 14.31 15.77
C LEU A 17 14.59 14.26 16.73
N VAL A 18 13.99 15.41 17.02
CA VAL A 18 12.80 15.48 17.87
C VAL A 18 11.66 14.65 17.27
N ILE A 19 11.42 14.79 15.96
CA ILE A 19 10.39 14.00 15.26
C ILE A 19 10.71 12.51 15.36
N GLY A 20 11.97 12.10 15.19
CA GLY A 20 12.41 10.71 15.32
C GLY A 20 12.10 10.11 16.69
N VAL A 21 12.34 10.86 17.77
CA VAL A 21 11.98 10.47 19.15
C VAL A 21 10.46 10.35 19.30
N VAL A 22 9.70 11.35 18.83
CA VAL A 22 8.23 11.34 18.87
C VAL A 22 7.66 10.12 18.14
N LEU A 23 8.17 9.80 16.95
CA LEU A 23 7.70 8.65 16.18
C LEU A 23 8.05 7.32 16.84
N ARG A 24 9.22 7.21 17.47
CA ARG A 24 9.61 6.03 18.23
C ARG A 24 8.72 5.83 19.45
N TYR A 25 8.47 6.90 20.20
CA TYR A 25 7.51 6.90 21.32
C TYR A 25 6.12 6.49 20.85
N ALA A 26 5.61 7.13 19.81
CA ALA A 26 4.27 6.89 19.28
C ALA A 26 4.05 5.41 18.89
N ARG A 27 5.05 4.79 18.26
CA ARG A 27 4.99 3.36 17.89
C ARG A 27 5.09 2.44 19.12
N LEU A 28 5.94 2.79 20.10
CA LEU A 28 6.13 1.98 21.30
C LEU A 28 4.86 1.96 22.18
N PHE A 29 4.21 3.11 22.33
CA PHE A 29 3.01 3.27 23.17
C PHE A 29 1.71 3.24 22.39
N ASN A 30 1.77 2.95 21.07
CA ASN A 30 0.62 2.92 20.16
C ASN A 30 -0.20 4.24 20.16
N ASP A 31 0.51 5.37 20.35
CA ASP A 31 -0.10 6.71 20.31
C ASP A 31 -0.29 7.16 18.85
N GLN A 32 -1.48 6.89 18.31
CA GLN A 32 -1.81 7.21 16.92
C GLN A 32 -1.81 8.71 16.64
N LYS A 33 -2.17 9.53 17.63
CA LYS A 33 -2.15 10.99 17.47
C LYS A 33 -0.72 11.50 17.33
N ALA A 34 0.18 11.09 18.22
CA ALA A 34 1.60 11.43 18.12
C ALA A 34 2.23 10.91 16.83
N LEU A 35 1.84 9.69 16.39
CA LEU A 35 2.31 9.10 15.14
C LEU A 35 1.91 9.95 13.93
N VAL A 36 0.63 10.28 13.80
CA VAL A 36 0.10 11.08 12.68
C VAL A 36 0.74 12.47 12.65
N TYR A 37 0.85 13.13 13.80
CA TYR A 37 1.53 14.43 13.92
C TYR A 37 2.99 14.36 13.49
N GLY A 38 3.73 13.37 14.00
CA GLY A 38 5.15 13.20 13.68
C GLY A 38 5.39 12.89 12.21
N MET A 39 4.57 12.00 11.62
CA MET A 39 4.67 11.66 10.21
C MET A 39 4.37 12.86 9.30
N TYR A 40 3.31 13.62 9.60
CA TYR A 40 3.00 14.83 8.85
C TYR A 40 4.15 15.84 8.93
N TRP A 41 4.64 16.11 10.15
CA TRP A 41 5.73 17.06 10.35
C TRP A 41 7.00 16.63 9.62
N LEU A 42 7.33 15.34 9.65
CA LEU A 42 8.49 14.80 8.92
C LEU A 42 8.36 15.01 7.39
N SER A 43 7.16 14.78 6.85
CA SER A 43 6.90 14.81 5.40
C SER A 43 6.77 16.24 4.85
N ILE A 44 6.03 17.10 5.58
CA ILE A 44 5.69 18.46 5.11
C ILE A 44 6.67 19.52 5.62
N GLY A 45 7.42 19.23 6.71
CA GLY A 45 8.37 20.16 7.31
C GLY A 45 7.75 21.14 8.32
N LYS A 46 6.45 21.09 8.57
CA LYS A 46 5.72 21.90 9.55
C LYS A 46 4.71 21.05 10.33
N LYS A 47 4.34 21.49 11.53
CA LYS A 47 3.31 20.83 12.34
C LYS A 47 1.94 20.95 11.67
N PRO A 48 1.09 19.90 11.71
CA PRO A 48 -0.28 20.00 11.20
C PRO A 48 -1.19 20.78 12.16
N ASN A 49 -2.16 21.49 11.62
CA ASN A 49 -3.30 21.99 12.39
C ASN A 49 -4.46 20.99 12.28
N LEU A 50 -4.46 19.95 13.13
CA LEU A 50 -5.55 18.96 13.12
C LEU A 50 -6.75 19.39 13.98
N LYS A 51 -6.69 20.52 14.69
CA LYS A 51 -7.84 21.08 15.40
C LYS A 51 -8.79 21.79 14.42
N ASN A 52 -8.22 22.46 13.41
CA ASN A 52 -8.96 23.12 12.34
C ASN A 52 -8.23 22.89 11.00
N PRO A 53 -8.40 21.70 10.38
CA PRO A 53 -7.67 21.32 9.17
C PRO A 53 -8.17 22.12 7.96
N THR A 54 -7.27 22.82 7.29
CA THR A 54 -7.60 23.64 6.11
C THR A 54 -7.04 23.04 4.82
N THR A 55 -5.84 22.46 4.88
CA THR A 55 -5.21 21.85 3.71
C THR A 55 -5.68 20.41 3.48
N PHE A 56 -5.57 19.94 2.23
CA PHE A 56 -5.90 18.55 1.89
C PHE A 56 -5.15 17.54 2.78
N ASN A 57 -3.85 17.73 2.96
CA ASN A 57 -3.05 16.83 3.78
C ASN A 57 -3.45 16.86 5.28
N GLU A 58 -3.84 18.01 5.82
CA GLU A 58 -4.36 18.09 7.19
C GLU A 58 -5.70 17.35 7.32
N LYS A 59 -6.61 17.53 6.35
CA LYS A 59 -7.91 16.84 6.31
C LYS A 59 -7.75 15.33 6.25
N ILE A 60 -6.88 14.80 5.40
CA ILE A 60 -6.61 13.36 5.32
C ILE A 60 -6.03 12.83 6.64
N ASN A 61 -5.10 13.57 7.27
CA ASN A 61 -4.53 13.14 8.55
C ASN A 61 -5.53 13.29 9.71
N TRP A 62 -6.46 14.23 9.64
CA TRP A 62 -7.59 14.32 10.56
C TRP A 62 -8.51 13.09 10.44
N LEU A 63 -8.84 12.67 9.21
CA LEU A 63 -9.66 11.50 8.94
C LEU A 63 -9.03 10.22 9.52
N LYS A 64 -7.70 10.04 9.44
CA LYS A 64 -7.00 8.90 10.06
C LYS A 64 -7.29 8.75 11.56
N LEU A 65 -7.55 9.87 12.26
CA LEU A 65 -7.79 9.91 13.70
C LEU A 65 -9.27 9.89 14.09
N HIS A 66 -10.17 10.26 13.18
CA HIS A 66 -11.57 10.53 13.52
C HIS A 66 -12.58 9.75 12.68
N ASP A 67 -12.23 9.33 11.46
CA ASP A 67 -13.13 8.58 10.60
C ASP A 67 -12.83 7.08 10.68
N HIS A 68 -13.58 6.38 11.52
CA HIS A 68 -13.38 4.97 11.87
C HIS A 68 -14.54 4.10 11.38
N ASN A 69 -14.90 4.22 10.08
CA ASN A 69 -15.95 3.39 9.51
C ASN A 69 -15.47 1.93 9.34
N PRO A 70 -16.12 0.93 9.99
CA PRO A 70 -15.72 -0.49 9.90
C PRO A 70 -15.66 -1.04 8.46
N LYS A 71 -16.41 -0.46 7.54
CA LYS A 71 -16.39 -0.83 6.12
C LYS A 71 -15.00 -0.68 5.49
N TYR A 72 -14.17 0.24 6.02
CA TYR A 72 -12.83 0.45 5.48
C TYR A 72 -11.93 -0.77 5.63
N HIS A 73 -12.15 -1.64 6.62
CA HIS A 73 -11.40 -2.89 6.77
C HIS A 73 -11.63 -3.83 5.57
N ILE A 74 -12.87 -3.87 5.03
CA ILE A 74 -13.18 -4.63 3.83
C ILE A 74 -12.52 -4.00 2.62
N LEU A 75 -12.58 -2.67 2.50
CA LEU A 75 -12.12 -1.95 1.31
C LEU A 75 -10.58 -1.94 1.14
N VAL A 76 -9.81 -2.11 2.23
CA VAL A 76 -8.34 -2.14 2.16
C VAL A 76 -7.76 -3.56 2.09
N ASP A 77 -8.50 -4.59 2.48
CA ASP A 77 -8.11 -5.99 2.29
C ASP A 77 -8.32 -6.39 0.82
N LYS A 78 -7.22 -6.69 0.10
CA LYS A 78 -7.25 -6.98 -1.33
C LYS A 78 -8.08 -8.20 -1.72
N PHE A 79 -8.33 -9.11 -0.79
CA PHE A 79 -9.20 -10.25 -1.02
C PHE A 79 -10.65 -9.92 -0.67
N ALA A 80 -10.91 -9.35 0.51
CA ALA A 80 -12.27 -9.05 0.95
C ALA A 80 -12.97 -8.00 0.07
N VAL A 81 -12.21 -7.04 -0.49
CA VAL A 81 -12.76 -6.02 -1.38
C VAL A 81 -13.33 -6.60 -2.68
N LYS A 82 -12.87 -7.78 -3.11
CA LYS A 82 -13.34 -8.38 -4.36
C LYS A 82 -14.82 -8.73 -4.31
N ASP A 83 -15.29 -9.32 -3.23
CA ASP A 83 -16.72 -9.62 -3.05
C ASP A 83 -17.55 -8.34 -3.01
N TYR A 84 -17.03 -7.32 -2.32
CA TYR A 84 -17.69 -6.01 -2.29
C TYR A 84 -17.84 -5.41 -3.69
N VAL A 85 -16.77 -5.37 -4.48
CA VAL A 85 -16.78 -4.83 -5.85
C VAL A 85 -17.65 -5.68 -6.76
N THR A 86 -17.57 -7.02 -6.67
CA THR A 86 -18.41 -7.94 -7.43
C THR A 86 -19.90 -7.63 -7.23
N ASN A 87 -20.30 -7.38 -5.99
CA ASN A 87 -21.69 -7.07 -5.66
C ASN A 87 -22.17 -5.68 -6.11
N VAL A 88 -21.22 -4.74 -6.36
CA VAL A 88 -21.54 -3.37 -6.75
C VAL A 88 -21.56 -3.17 -8.25
N ILE A 89 -20.56 -3.71 -8.97
CA ILE A 89 -20.36 -3.44 -10.40
C ILE A 89 -20.21 -4.70 -11.26
N GLY A 90 -20.11 -5.89 -10.67
CA GLY A 90 -20.02 -7.17 -11.38
C GLY A 90 -18.65 -7.86 -11.24
N LYS A 91 -18.67 -9.19 -11.41
CA LYS A 91 -17.47 -10.03 -11.28
C LYS A 91 -16.48 -9.85 -12.44
N GLU A 92 -16.93 -9.36 -13.57
CA GLU A 92 -16.14 -9.10 -14.77
C GLU A 92 -15.08 -8.01 -14.58
N TYR A 93 -15.25 -7.18 -13.52
CA TYR A 93 -14.27 -6.15 -13.14
C TYR A 93 -13.23 -6.64 -12.13
N ILE A 94 -13.28 -7.94 -11.76
CA ILE A 94 -12.38 -8.52 -10.77
C ILE A 94 -11.38 -9.45 -11.45
N ILE A 95 -10.09 -9.25 -11.18
CA ILE A 95 -9.06 -10.20 -11.56
C ILE A 95 -9.32 -11.51 -10.82
N PRO A 96 -9.42 -12.67 -11.53
CA PRO A 96 -9.69 -13.96 -10.89
C PRO A 96 -8.65 -14.32 -9.83
N THR A 97 -9.12 -14.79 -8.68
CA THR A 97 -8.29 -15.33 -7.60
C THR A 97 -8.05 -16.80 -7.84
N LEU A 98 -6.78 -17.23 -7.89
CA LEU A 98 -6.35 -18.60 -8.06
C LEU A 98 -6.25 -19.37 -6.74
N GLY A 99 -6.03 -18.63 -5.63
CA GLY A 99 -5.95 -19.21 -4.29
C GLY A 99 -5.71 -18.17 -3.22
N ILE A 100 -5.94 -18.56 -1.97
CA ILE A 100 -5.67 -17.73 -0.78
C ILE A 100 -5.18 -18.63 0.36
N TRP A 101 -4.13 -18.19 1.08
CA TRP A 101 -3.45 -18.94 2.13
C TRP A 101 -3.04 -18.06 3.30
N ASN A 102 -3.00 -18.65 4.49
CA ASN A 102 -2.54 -17.94 5.68
C ASN A 102 -1.02 -17.86 5.76
N THR A 103 -0.32 -18.83 5.20
CA THR A 103 1.14 -18.90 5.18
C THR A 103 1.66 -19.23 3.79
N PHE A 104 2.95 -18.94 3.55
CA PHE A 104 3.59 -19.26 2.28
C PHE A 104 3.71 -20.77 2.04
N ASP A 105 3.85 -21.56 3.12
CA ASP A 105 4.03 -23.01 3.04
C ASP A 105 2.75 -23.76 2.64
N GLU A 106 1.60 -23.14 2.78
CA GLU A 106 0.31 -23.69 2.34
C GLU A 106 0.11 -23.57 0.82
N ILE A 107 0.96 -22.82 0.11
CA ILE A 107 0.78 -22.60 -1.33
C ILE A 107 1.11 -23.88 -2.10
N ASP A 108 0.09 -24.46 -2.75
CA ASP A 108 0.29 -25.51 -3.74
C ASP A 108 0.70 -24.88 -5.08
N PHE A 109 2.02 -24.76 -5.28
CA PHE A 109 2.56 -24.21 -6.50
C PHE A 109 2.27 -25.06 -7.74
N ASP A 110 2.04 -26.38 -7.57
CA ASP A 110 1.81 -27.27 -8.70
C ASP A 110 0.44 -27.03 -9.32
N SER A 111 -0.55 -26.63 -8.52
CA SER A 111 -1.88 -26.24 -8.98
C SER A 111 -1.94 -24.86 -9.67
N LEU A 112 -0.92 -24.01 -9.49
CA LEU A 112 -0.89 -22.69 -10.12
C LEU A 112 -0.49 -22.79 -11.59
N PRO A 113 -0.99 -21.88 -12.46
CA PRO A 113 -0.57 -21.79 -13.87
C PRO A 113 0.90 -21.38 -14.00
N ASP A 114 1.45 -21.37 -15.23
CA ASP A 114 2.83 -20.94 -15.47
C ASP A 114 3.07 -19.45 -15.14
N GLN A 115 2.03 -18.65 -15.27
CA GLN A 115 2.06 -17.21 -14.96
C GLN A 115 1.01 -16.86 -13.90
N PHE A 116 1.43 -16.19 -12.84
CA PHE A 116 0.56 -15.74 -11.76
C PHE A 116 1.16 -14.56 -11.00
N VAL A 117 0.36 -13.93 -10.16
CA VAL A 117 0.82 -12.85 -9.25
C VAL A 117 0.48 -13.21 -7.82
N LEU A 118 1.48 -13.30 -6.94
CA LEU A 118 1.26 -13.42 -5.51
C LEU A 118 1.19 -12.03 -4.87
N LYS A 119 0.22 -11.83 -3.97
CA LYS A 119 0.02 -10.57 -3.23
C LYS A 119 -0.30 -10.85 -1.78
N THR A 120 0.17 -9.98 -0.88
CA THR A 120 -0.36 -9.95 0.49
C THR A 120 -1.64 -9.12 0.55
N THR A 121 -2.65 -9.58 1.28
CA THR A 121 -3.96 -8.90 1.33
C THR A 121 -3.91 -7.55 2.03
N ASN A 122 -2.98 -7.37 2.99
CA ASN A 122 -2.74 -6.14 3.75
C ASN A 122 -1.67 -5.22 3.14
N GLY A 123 -1.00 -5.61 2.05
CA GLY A 123 0.15 -4.87 1.52
C GLY A 123 -0.24 -3.53 0.88
N GLY A 124 0.63 -2.53 1.01
CA GLY A 124 0.54 -1.22 0.34
C GLY A 124 1.65 -1.03 -0.69
N GLY A 125 1.36 -0.32 -1.78
CA GLY A 125 2.33 -0.09 -2.85
C GLY A 125 2.82 -1.40 -3.49
N ASN A 126 4.12 -1.46 -3.84
CA ASN A 126 4.73 -2.65 -4.45
C ASN A 126 5.30 -3.63 -3.40
N SER A 127 5.22 -3.31 -2.10
CA SER A 127 5.61 -4.25 -1.05
C SER A 127 4.62 -5.41 -1.01
N GLY A 128 5.09 -6.64 -1.03
CA GLY A 128 4.22 -7.81 -0.98
C GLY A 128 3.52 -8.14 -2.30
N ILE A 129 4.08 -7.75 -3.45
CA ILE A 129 3.68 -8.19 -4.77
C ILE A 129 4.86 -8.94 -5.38
N VAL A 130 4.62 -10.18 -5.85
CA VAL A 130 5.59 -11.01 -6.55
C VAL A 130 4.95 -11.50 -7.85
N ILE A 131 5.59 -11.20 -8.97
CA ILE A 131 5.11 -11.56 -10.30
C ILE A 131 5.88 -12.80 -10.75
N CYS A 132 5.16 -13.86 -11.12
CA CYS A 132 5.69 -15.05 -11.77
C CYS A 132 5.33 -14.97 -13.27
N ARG A 133 6.33 -14.81 -14.14
CA ARG A 133 6.17 -14.84 -15.60
C ARG A 133 6.54 -16.21 -16.20
N ASN A 134 7.29 -17.01 -15.46
CA ASN A 134 7.69 -18.37 -15.81
C ASN A 134 7.87 -19.18 -14.52
N LYS A 135 6.99 -20.15 -14.29
CA LYS A 135 6.97 -20.96 -13.07
C LYS A 135 8.26 -21.77 -12.88
N ARG A 136 8.92 -22.20 -13.98
CA ARG A 136 10.17 -22.97 -13.93
C ARG A 136 11.34 -22.15 -13.39
N GLU A 137 11.32 -20.83 -13.59
CA GLU A 137 12.36 -19.88 -13.15
C GLU A 137 11.97 -19.14 -11.87
N PHE A 138 10.82 -19.48 -11.27
CA PHE A 138 10.28 -18.77 -10.13
C PHE A 138 11.08 -19.02 -8.84
N ASP A 139 11.70 -17.98 -8.32
CA ASP A 139 12.43 -18.04 -7.05
C ASP A 139 11.46 -18.00 -5.85
N LYS A 140 11.10 -19.22 -5.38
CA LYS A 140 10.23 -19.39 -4.20
C LYS A 140 10.86 -18.83 -2.92
N ALA A 141 12.21 -18.83 -2.81
CA ALA A 141 12.88 -18.34 -1.59
C ALA A 141 12.81 -16.83 -1.48
N ASP A 142 13.10 -16.10 -2.58
CA ASP A 142 12.95 -14.62 -2.61
C ASP A 142 11.48 -14.21 -2.44
N ALA A 143 10.55 -14.89 -3.11
CA ALA A 143 9.12 -14.66 -2.96
C ALA A 143 8.66 -14.81 -1.50
N ARG A 144 9.09 -15.88 -0.80
CA ARG A 144 8.81 -16.11 0.62
C ARG A 144 9.28 -14.94 1.48
N VAL A 145 10.54 -14.52 1.32
CA VAL A 145 11.12 -13.42 2.10
C VAL A 145 10.34 -12.13 1.90
N LYS A 146 10.02 -11.81 0.66
CA LYS A 146 9.29 -10.58 0.29
C LYS A 146 7.87 -10.58 0.85
N LEU A 147 7.13 -11.68 0.71
CA LEU A 147 5.76 -11.79 1.21
C LEU A 147 5.71 -11.81 2.74
N HIS A 148 6.59 -12.56 3.42
CA HIS A 148 6.67 -12.56 4.88
C HIS A 148 6.96 -11.16 5.44
N LYS A 149 7.91 -10.43 4.83
CA LYS A 149 8.21 -9.06 5.23
C LYS A 149 7.00 -8.15 5.10
N SER A 150 6.21 -8.31 4.03
CA SER A 150 4.99 -7.52 3.80
C SER A 150 3.88 -7.90 4.80
N MET A 151 3.67 -9.19 5.07
CA MET A 151 2.69 -9.66 6.05
C MET A 151 3.00 -9.18 7.46
N ALA A 152 4.29 -9.14 7.84
CA ALA A 152 4.75 -8.68 9.15
C ALA A 152 4.63 -7.16 9.34
N TYR A 153 4.42 -6.39 8.26
CA TYR A 153 4.34 -4.94 8.36
C TYR A 153 2.93 -4.48 8.72
N ASP A 154 2.78 -4.02 9.96
CA ASP A 154 1.53 -3.44 10.46
C ASP A 154 1.40 -1.98 9.99
N ILE A 155 0.56 -1.75 8.98
CA ILE A 155 0.33 -0.42 8.40
C ILE A 155 -0.32 0.51 9.43
N TYR A 156 -1.28 0.04 10.23
CA TYR A 156 -1.91 0.84 11.27
C TYR A 156 -0.88 1.32 12.30
N LYS A 157 -0.09 0.40 12.84
CA LYS A 157 0.92 0.70 13.86
C LYS A 157 2.04 1.61 13.36
N ASN A 158 2.39 1.51 12.07
CA ASN A 158 3.51 2.25 11.51
C ASN A 158 3.12 3.56 10.80
N MET A 159 1.89 3.66 10.27
CA MET A 159 1.43 4.77 9.42
C MET A 159 0.18 5.48 9.97
N GLY A 160 -0.43 4.95 11.04
CA GLY A 160 -1.64 5.50 11.62
C GLY A 160 -2.90 5.34 10.75
N GLU A 161 -2.91 4.38 9.83
CA GLU A 161 -4.04 4.16 8.94
C GLU A 161 -5.04 3.20 9.56
N TRP A 162 -6.08 3.74 10.17
CA TRP A 162 -7.08 2.98 10.94
C TRP A 162 -7.74 1.87 10.12
N ALA A 163 -7.95 2.07 8.84
CA ALA A 163 -8.53 1.08 7.93
C ALA A 163 -7.81 -0.28 7.96
N TYR A 164 -6.50 -0.30 8.27
CA TYR A 164 -5.70 -1.53 8.38
C TYR A 164 -5.66 -2.13 9.79
N LYS A 165 -6.34 -1.52 10.78
CA LYS A 165 -6.34 -2.01 12.15
C LYS A 165 -6.97 -3.39 12.26
N GLY A 166 -6.21 -4.38 12.76
CA GLY A 166 -6.71 -5.73 13.01
C GLY A 166 -6.92 -6.60 11.76
N ILE A 167 -6.49 -6.15 10.58
CA ILE A 167 -6.49 -6.99 9.38
C ILE A 167 -5.53 -8.15 9.56
N LYS A 168 -6.03 -9.37 9.42
CA LYS A 168 -5.18 -10.59 9.42
C LYS A 168 -4.57 -10.75 8.02
N PRO A 169 -3.24 -10.61 7.87
CA PRO A 169 -2.59 -10.76 6.58
C PRO A 169 -2.74 -12.17 6.02
N ARG A 170 -2.94 -12.29 4.71
CA ARG A 170 -2.96 -13.54 3.95
C ARG A 170 -2.20 -13.35 2.66
N ILE A 171 -1.84 -14.44 2.01
CA ILE A 171 -1.27 -14.46 0.67
C ILE A 171 -2.36 -14.88 -0.29
N MET A 172 -2.55 -14.14 -1.38
CA MET A 172 -3.45 -14.51 -2.47
C MET A 172 -2.68 -14.65 -3.77
N ALA A 173 -3.10 -15.58 -4.62
CA ALA A 173 -2.67 -15.66 -6.01
C ALA A 173 -3.77 -15.14 -6.93
N GLU A 174 -3.37 -14.36 -7.92
CA GLU A 174 -4.25 -13.86 -8.98
C GLU A 174 -3.72 -14.27 -10.35
N THR A 175 -4.64 -14.33 -11.32
CA THR A 175 -4.29 -14.48 -12.73
C THR A 175 -3.35 -13.36 -13.15
N PHE A 176 -2.25 -13.72 -13.83
CA PHE A 176 -1.36 -12.75 -14.45
C PHE A 176 -2.11 -12.04 -15.59
N MET A 177 -2.04 -10.71 -15.59
CA MET A 177 -2.69 -9.87 -16.59
C MET A 177 -1.64 -9.18 -17.45
N GLU A 178 -1.90 -9.13 -18.77
CA GLU A 178 -1.11 -8.40 -19.75
C GLU A 178 -1.99 -7.39 -20.48
N ASP A 179 -1.45 -6.23 -20.83
CA ASP A 179 -2.11 -5.27 -21.69
C ASP A 179 -1.68 -5.47 -23.13
N ASN A 180 -2.46 -6.27 -23.86
CA ASN A 180 -2.24 -6.53 -25.29
C ASN A 180 -2.66 -5.37 -26.20
N THR A 181 -3.32 -4.34 -25.65
CA THR A 181 -3.74 -3.15 -26.42
C THR A 181 -2.64 -2.09 -26.51
N HIS A 182 -1.67 -2.15 -25.60
CA HIS A 182 -0.52 -1.26 -25.55
C HIS A 182 0.78 -2.07 -25.43
N PRO A 183 1.16 -2.81 -26.49
CA PRO A 183 2.32 -3.73 -26.44
C PRO A 183 3.68 -3.04 -26.21
N GLN A 184 3.75 -1.70 -26.39
CA GLN A 184 4.91 -0.88 -26.06
C GLN A 184 5.11 -0.67 -24.55
N ASN A 185 4.10 -0.91 -23.74
CA ASN A 185 4.20 -0.78 -22.28
C ASN A 185 4.72 -2.09 -21.68
N VAL A 186 5.69 -1.96 -20.78
CA VAL A 186 6.25 -3.13 -20.05
C VAL A 186 5.31 -3.58 -18.93
N ASP A 187 4.58 -2.63 -18.35
CA ASP A 187 3.66 -2.83 -17.23
C ASP A 187 2.23 -2.43 -17.59
N LEU A 188 1.27 -2.92 -16.82
CA LEU A 188 -0.12 -2.47 -16.91
C LEU A 188 -0.23 -0.98 -16.59
N ILE A 189 -1.07 -0.28 -17.34
CA ILE A 189 -1.41 1.12 -17.08
C ILE A 189 -2.21 1.19 -15.77
N ASP A 190 -1.79 2.06 -14.85
CA ASP A 190 -2.44 2.27 -13.56
C ASP A 190 -3.24 3.58 -13.58
N TYR A 191 -4.58 3.45 -13.55
CA TYR A 191 -5.51 4.58 -13.50
C TYR A 191 -5.93 4.86 -12.06
N LYS A 192 -5.68 6.07 -11.56
CA LYS A 192 -6.06 6.51 -10.21
C LYS A 192 -7.09 7.62 -10.27
N PHE A 193 -8.30 7.32 -9.87
CA PHE A 193 -9.40 8.28 -9.81
C PHE A 193 -9.50 8.91 -8.42
N TYR A 194 -9.52 10.23 -8.37
CA TYR A 194 -9.73 11.00 -7.14
C TYR A 194 -11.19 11.43 -7.07
N CYS A 195 -11.92 10.81 -6.15
CA CYS A 195 -13.36 10.98 -5.97
C CYS A 195 -13.66 11.81 -4.71
N PHE A 196 -14.61 12.74 -4.83
CA PHE A 196 -15.13 13.55 -3.73
C PHE A 196 -16.65 13.50 -3.77
N ASN A 197 -17.27 13.07 -2.68
CA ASN A 197 -18.73 12.89 -2.57
C ASN A 197 -19.31 12.07 -3.75
N GLY A 198 -18.66 10.96 -4.10
CA GLY A 198 -19.09 10.07 -5.18
C GLY A 198 -18.80 10.57 -6.60
N ASN A 199 -18.21 11.74 -6.77
CA ASN A 199 -17.88 12.31 -8.09
C ASN A 199 -16.37 12.28 -8.34
N VAL A 200 -15.95 11.82 -9.52
CA VAL A 200 -14.58 11.94 -9.99
C VAL A 200 -14.30 13.42 -10.29
N LYS A 201 -13.23 13.97 -9.69
CA LYS A 201 -12.80 15.35 -9.93
C LYS A 201 -11.56 15.44 -10.80
N PHE A 202 -10.66 14.48 -10.66
CA PHE A 202 -9.48 14.34 -11.52
C PHE A 202 -8.98 12.89 -11.44
N PHE A 203 -8.14 12.53 -12.41
CA PHE A 203 -7.49 11.24 -12.42
C PHE A 203 -6.01 11.38 -12.77
N LYS A 204 -5.24 10.34 -12.43
CA LYS A 204 -3.83 10.23 -12.74
C LYS A 204 -3.61 8.90 -13.46
N ILE A 205 -2.76 8.91 -14.47
CA ILE A 205 -2.34 7.71 -15.19
C ILE A 205 -0.85 7.51 -14.95
N ASP A 206 -0.46 6.32 -14.48
CA ASP A 206 0.94 5.92 -14.32
C ASP A 206 1.27 4.88 -15.41
N PHE A 207 2.21 5.21 -16.30
CA PHE A 207 2.77 4.31 -17.30
C PHE A 207 4.11 3.75 -16.82
N ASP A 208 4.42 2.49 -17.15
CA ASP A 208 5.72 1.84 -16.89
C ASP A 208 6.28 2.10 -15.50
N ARG A 209 5.43 1.93 -14.50
CA ARG A 209 5.67 2.31 -13.11
C ARG A 209 6.94 1.72 -12.49
N ASN A 210 7.39 0.56 -13.00
CA ASN A 210 8.56 -0.14 -12.48
C ASN A 210 9.84 0.13 -13.29
N THR A 211 9.75 0.82 -14.44
CA THR A 211 10.92 1.08 -15.31
C THR A 211 11.34 2.55 -15.35
N LYS A 212 10.46 3.44 -15.83
CA LYS A 212 10.66 4.90 -15.80
C LYS A 212 9.31 5.56 -15.56
N LEU A 213 9.21 6.37 -14.53
CA LEU A 213 7.97 7.06 -14.21
C LEU A 213 7.65 8.09 -15.31
N SER A 214 6.70 7.76 -16.18
CA SER A 214 6.03 8.75 -17.03
C SER A 214 4.72 9.14 -16.34
N LEU A 215 4.61 10.39 -15.88
CA LEU A 215 3.43 10.92 -15.22
C LEU A 215 2.72 11.88 -16.17
N ILE A 216 1.48 11.58 -16.50
CA ILE A 216 0.59 12.54 -17.16
C ILE A 216 -0.47 12.94 -16.14
N HIS A 217 -0.50 14.24 -15.81
CA HIS A 217 -1.56 14.87 -15.03
C HIS A 217 -2.53 15.56 -16.01
N ILE A 218 -3.76 15.15 -16.00
CA ILE A 218 -4.85 15.80 -16.76
C ILE A 218 -5.89 16.31 -15.78
#